data_78251ef457b911e1e7680b9217800ac3
#
_entry.id   78251ef457b911e1e7680b9217800ac3
#
_cell.length_a   1.000
_cell.length_b   1.000
_cell.length_c   1.000
_cell.angle_alpha   90.00
_cell.angle_beta   90.00
_cell.angle_gamma   90.00
#
_symmetry.space_group_name_H-M   'P 1'
#
loop_
_entity.id
_entity.type
_entity.pdbx_description
1 polymer ?
#
loop_
_entity_poly.entity_id
_entity_poly.type
_entity_poly.pdbx_seq_one_letter_code
_entity_poly.pdbx_strand_id
1 'polypeptide(L)'
;MSNETQILKLNAITESLNSGAMLKVKLILNGLHPAEIARLLESSPTRQRRLIWEMLDHRNDGEVLLEVGDEVRNNLMESMDEKSLLAATAGLE
;
A
#
# COMPACT_ATOMS: atom_id res chain seq x y z
N MET A 1 20.61 5.71 -4.93
CA MET A 1 19.67 6.26 -5.92
C MET A 1 18.25 5.82 -5.66
N SER A 2 17.97 4.51 -5.69
CA SER A 2 16.61 4.04 -5.42
C SER A 2 16.10 4.41 -4.02
N ASN A 3 16.98 4.42 -3.02
CA ASN A 3 16.60 4.77 -1.65
C ASN A 3 16.16 6.22 -1.50
N GLU A 4 16.86 7.14 -2.16
CA GLU A 4 16.50 8.55 -2.10
C GLU A 4 15.15 8.80 -2.75
N THR A 5 14.91 8.17 -3.90
CA THR A 5 13.64 8.28 -4.60
C THR A 5 12.49 7.75 -3.75
N GLN A 6 12.73 6.61 -3.08
CA GLN A 6 11.71 6.02 -2.21
C GLN A 6 11.43 6.87 -0.98
N ILE A 7 12.48 7.45 -0.39
CA ILE A 7 12.32 8.34 0.75
C ILE A 7 11.52 9.58 0.36
N LEU A 8 11.81 10.16 -0.81
CA LEU A 8 11.07 11.32 -1.30
C LEU A 8 9.61 10.98 -1.57
N LYS A 9 9.34 9.81 -2.14
CA LYS A 9 7.98 9.37 -2.38
C LYS A 9 7.23 9.15 -1.06
N LEU A 10 7.88 8.52 -0.10
CA LEU A 10 7.30 8.29 1.22
C LEU A 10 6.99 9.61 1.93
N ASN A 11 7.92 10.56 1.87
CA ASN A 11 7.71 11.86 2.49
C ASN A 11 6.56 12.61 1.85
N ALA A 12 6.46 12.57 0.52
CA ALA A 12 5.37 13.21 -0.21
C ALA A 12 4.02 12.60 0.18
N ILE A 13 3.96 11.29 0.31
CA ILE A 13 2.74 10.59 0.72
C ILE A 13 2.36 10.96 2.15
N THR A 14 3.33 10.97 3.05
CA THR A 14 3.10 11.31 4.45
C THR A 14 2.59 12.74 4.58
N GLU A 15 3.20 13.68 3.87
CA GLU A 15 2.74 15.07 3.87
C GLU A 15 1.32 15.19 3.32
N SER A 16 1.04 14.47 2.23
CA SER A 16 -0.28 14.50 1.61
C SER A 16 -1.35 13.93 2.53
N LEU A 17 -1.03 12.85 3.24
CA LEU A 17 -1.94 12.27 4.22
C LEU A 17 -2.24 13.25 5.35
N ASN A 18 -1.21 13.93 5.84
CA ASN A 18 -1.34 14.90 6.92
C ASN A 18 -2.12 16.14 6.49
N SER A 19 -2.00 16.52 5.23
CA SER A 19 -2.73 17.68 4.69
C SER A 19 -4.12 17.34 4.19
N GLY A 20 -4.49 16.06 4.15
CA GLY A 20 -5.77 15.61 3.66
C GLY A 20 -5.89 15.53 2.14
N ALA A 21 -4.78 15.64 1.42
CA ALA A 21 -4.76 15.57 -0.04
C ALA A 21 -4.84 14.11 -0.54
N MET A 22 -5.91 13.43 -0.19
CA MET A 22 -6.07 11.99 -0.43
C MET A 22 -6.07 11.61 -1.90
N LEU A 23 -6.68 12.44 -2.76
CA LEU A 23 -6.71 12.17 -4.20
C LEU A 23 -5.32 12.15 -4.80
N LYS A 24 -4.48 13.08 -4.38
CA LYS A 24 -3.09 13.17 -4.86
C LYS A 24 -2.31 11.93 -4.46
N VAL A 25 -2.48 11.49 -3.21
CA VAL A 25 -1.82 10.27 -2.72
C VAL A 25 -2.27 9.07 -3.53
N LYS A 26 -3.56 8.95 -3.77
CA LYS A 26 -4.11 7.84 -4.56
C LYS A 26 -3.52 7.78 -5.96
N LEU A 27 -3.39 8.92 -6.61
CA LEU A 27 -2.80 9.00 -7.94
C LEU A 27 -1.34 8.57 -7.94
N ILE A 28 -0.57 9.00 -6.94
CA ILE A 28 0.84 8.63 -6.81
C ILE A 28 0.97 7.11 -6.60
N LEU A 29 0.19 6.56 -5.68
CA LEU A 29 0.26 5.14 -5.34
C LEU A 29 -0.10 4.25 -6.52
N ASN A 30 -1.13 4.60 -7.26
CA ASN A 30 -1.59 3.77 -8.37
C ASN A 30 -0.72 3.88 -9.61
N GLY A 31 0.25 4.80 -9.60
CA GLY A 31 1.27 4.89 -10.63
C GLY A 31 2.52 4.06 -10.34
N LEU A 32 2.61 3.43 -9.17
CA LEU A 32 3.78 2.64 -8.79
C LEU A 32 3.63 1.18 -9.21
N HIS A 33 4.76 0.51 -9.44
CA HIS A 33 4.78 -0.93 -9.65
C HIS A 33 4.50 -1.67 -8.34
N PRO A 34 3.94 -2.89 -8.40
CA PRO A 34 3.67 -3.67 -7.18
C PRO A 34 4.87 -3.83 -6.26
N ALA A 35 6.07 -4.01 -6.81
CA ALA A 35 7.29 -4.13 -6.01
C ALA A 35 7.60 -2.83 -5.26
N GLU A 36 7.35 -1.68 -5.88
CA GLU A 36 7.55 -0.38 -5.25
C GLU A 36 6.52 -0.15 -4.14
N ILE A 37 5.28 -0.53 -4.40
CA ILE A 37 4.21 -0.45 -3.41
C ILE A 37 4.56 -1.32 -2.20
N ALA A 38 5.04 -2.54 -2.44
CA ALA A 38 5.44 -3.46 -1.38
C ALA A 38 6.54 -2.85 -0.50
N ARG A 39 7.55 -2.25 -1.12
CA ARG A 39 8.63 -1.59 -0.38
C ARG A 39 8.13 -0.43 0.45
N LEU A 40 7.21 0.34 -0.11
CA LEU A 40 6.60 1.46 0.58
C LEU A 40 5.84 0.99 1.81
N LEU A 41 5.05 -0.07 1.66
CA LEU A 41 4.30 -0.66 2.77
C LEU A 41 5.23 -1.18 3.86
N GLU A 42 6.32 -1.83 3.47
CA GLU A 42 7.29 -2.35 4.44
C GLU A 42 8.03 -1.24 5.18
N SER A 43 8.22 -0.09 4.54
CA SER A 43 8.92 1.05 5.13
C SER A 43 8.02 1.94 5.97
N SER A 44 6.71 1.75 5.91
CA SER A 44 5.74 2.62 6.58
C SER A 44 5.36 2.10 7.96
N PRO A 45 5.12 2.99 8.94
CA PRO A 45 4.54 2.59 10.20
C PRO A 45 3.17 1.94 10.01
N THR A 46 2.76 1.10 10.95
CA THR A 46 1.53 0.32 10.84
C THR A 46 0.30 1.15 10.48
N ARG A 47 0.14 2.30 11.13
CA ARG A 47 -1.01 3.17 10.87
C ARG A 47 -1.02 3.69 9.44
N GLN A 48 0.13 4.17 8.96
CA GLN A 48 0.25 4.68 7.60
C GLN A 48 0.13 3.56 6.58
N ARG A 49 0.66 2.39 6.91
CA ARG A 49 0.56 1.20 6.05
C ARG A 49 -0.90 0.87 5.74
N ARG A 50 -1.75 0.89 6.74
CA ARG A 50 -3.18 0.64 6.56
C ARG A 50 -3.84 1.66 5.65
N LEU A 51 -3.51 2.94 5.84
CA LEU A 51 -4.06 4.01 5.02
C LEU A 51 -3.62 3.85 3.57
N ILE A 52 -2.36 3.54 3.35
CA ILE A 52 -1.83 3.32 2.00
C ILE A 52 -2.55 2.15 1.35
N TRP A 53 -2.70 1.05 2.07
CA TRP A 53 -3.36 -0.15 1.57
C TRP A 53 -4.80 0.13 1.12
N GLU A 54 -5.53 0.89 1.91
CA GLU A 54 -6.91 1.25 1.61
C GLU A 54 -7.05 2.12 0.36
N MET A 55 -6.01 2.88 0.03
CA MET A 55 -6.01 3.78 -1.12
C MET A 55 -5.58 3.11 -2.41
N LEU A 56 -5.05 1.90 -2.33
CA LEU A 56 -4.59 1.19 -3.52
C LEU A 56 -5.75 0.67 -4.35
N ASP A 57 -5.52 0.61 -5.67
CA ASP A 57 -6.43 -0.03 -6.60
C ASP A 57 -6.34 -1.54 -6.38
N HIS A 58 -7.46 -2.18 -6.14
CA HIS A 58 -7.51 -3.60 -5.80
C HIS A 58 -7.06 -4.54 -6.92
N ARG A 59 -6.85 -4.02 -8.13
CA ARG A 59 -6.40 -4.83 -9.25
C ARG A 59 -5.04 -5.48 -9.01
N ASN A 60 -4.20 -4.85 -8.21
CA ASN A 60 -2.82 -5.30 -7.98
C ASN A 60 -2.60 -5.87 -6.59
N ASP A 61 -3.64 -6.05 -5.80
CA ASP A 61 -3.52 -6.50 -4.42
C ASP A 61 -2.77 -7.83 -4.30
N GLY A 62 -3.10 -8.80 -5.15
CA GLY A 62 -2.45 -10.10 -5.13
C GLY A 62 -0.95 -10.01 -5.38
N GLU A 63 -0.55 -9.20 -6.36
CA GLU A 63 0.86 -9.03 -6.68
C GLU A 63 1.61 -8.33 -5.54
N VAL A 64 1.02 -7.30 -4.95
CA VAL A 64 1.62 -6.60 -3.82
C VAL A 64 1.79 -7.54 -2.63
N LEU A 65 0.78 -8.35 -2.33
CA LEU A 65 0.84 -9.31 -1.23
C LEU A 65 1.92 -10.36 -1.43
N LEU A 66 2.20 -10.73 -2.68
CA LEU A 66 3.28 -11.66 -2.98
C LEU A 66 4.67 -11.04 -2.79
N GLU A 67 4.77 -9.74 -3.01
CA GLU A 67 6.05 -9.03 -2.93
C GLU A 67 6.43 -8.62 -1.50
N VAL A 68 5.45 -8.44 -0.61
CA VAL A 68 5.75 -8.07 0.78
C VAL A 68 6.19 -9.29 1.60
N GLY A 69 6.93 -9.04 2.68
CA GLY A 69 7.33 -10.09 3.59
C GLY A 69 6.14 -10.64 4.37
N ASP A 70 6.33 -11.82 4.96
CA ASP A 70 5.25 -12.53 5.67
C ASP A 70 4.63 -11.69 6.79
N GLU A 71 5.46 -10.98 7.53
CA GLU A 71 4.98 -10.17 8.66
C GLU A 71 4.06 -9.05 8.19
N VAL A 72 4.46 -8.34 7.14
CA VAL A 72 3.66 -7.26 6.57
C VAL A 72 2.39 -7.81 5.94
N ARG A 73 2.51 -8.93 5.24
CA ARG A 73 1.35 -9.59 4.63
C ARG A 73 0.31 -9.95 5.67
N ASN A 74 0.73 -10.58 6.76
CA ASN A 74 -0.17 -10.94 7.84
C ASN A 74 -0.82 -9.72 8.47
N ASN A 75 -0.04 -8.67 8.66
CA ASN A 75 -0.54 -7.41 9.21
C ASN A 75 -1.62 -6.78 8.32
N LEU A 76 -1.39 -6.78 7.01
CA LEU A 76 -2.36 -6.26 6.06
C LEU A 76 -3.63 -7.10 6.02
N MET A 77 -3.48 -8.40 6.04
CA MET A 77 -4.63 -9.31 6.02
C MET A 77 -5.48 -9.18 7.29
N GLU A 78 -4.85 -8.98 8.43
CA GLU A 78 -5.56 -8.75 9.69
C GLU A 78 -6.33 -7.43 9.68
N SER A 79 -5.81 -6.42 8.97
CA SER A 79 -6.45 -5.11 8.92
C SER A 79 -7.59 -5.04 7.91
N MET A 80 -7.70 -6.00 7.01
CA MET A 80 -8.80 -6.05 6.07
C MET A 80 -10.09 -6.44 6.78
N ASP A 81 -11.20 -5.74 6.47
CA ASP A 81 -12.48 -6.19 6.94
C ASP A 81 -12.91 -7.42 6.13
N GLU A 82 -13.91 -8.12 6.65
CA GLU A 82 -14.37 -9.37 6.04
C GLU A 82 -14.78 -9.18 4.58
N LYS A 83 -15.42 -8.07 4.28
CA LYS A 83 -15.90 -7.78 2.92
C LYS A 83 -14.72 -7.58 1.96
N SER A 84 -13.72 -6.81 2.37
CA SER A 84 -12.53 -6.56 1.56
C SER A 84 -11.74 -7.84 1.36
N LEU A 85 -11.64 -8.67 2.39
CA LEU A 85 -10.94 -9.94 2.32
C LEU A 85 -11.61 -10.87 1.31
N LEU A 86 -12.93 -10.96 1.33
CA LEU A 86 -13.68 -11.77 0.38
C LEU A 86 -13.48 -11.30 -1.05
N ALA A 87 -13.49 -9.99 -1.27
CA ALA A 87 -13.26 -9.42 -2.59
C ALA A 87 -11.86 -9.75 -3.09
N ALA A 88 -10.85 -9.66 -2.22
CA ALA A 88 -9.46 -9.97 -2.57
C ALA A 88 -9.29 -11.45 -2.91
N THR A 89 -9.91 -12.34 -2.14
CA THR A 89 -9.81 -13.79 -2.39
C THR A 89 -10.57 -14.21 -3.64
N ALA A 90 -11.71 -13.57 -3.91
CA ALA A 90 -12.47 -13.85 -5.14
C ALA A 90 -11.65 -13.51 -6.38
N GLY A 91 -10.82 -12.48 -6.30
CA GLY A 91 -9.92 -12.11 -7.39
C GLY A 91 -8.78 -13.07 -7.64
N LEU A 92 -8.50 -13.95 -6.69
CA LEU A 92 -7.40 -14.92 -6.80
C LEU A 92 -7.84 -16.25 -7.41
N GLU A 93 -9.11 -16.44 -7.56
CA GLU A 93 -9.63 -17.62 -8.25
C GLU A 93 -9.49 -17.46 -9.76
#